data_9c7c54e2de9d4edecc8e693ae6b12512
#
_entry.id   9c7c54e2de9d4edecc8e693ae6b12512
#
_cell.length_a   1.000
_cell.length_b   1.000
_cell.length_c   1.000
_cell.angle_alpha   90.00
_cell.angle_beta   90.00
_cell.angle_gamma   90.00
#
_symmetry.space_group_name_H-M   'P 1'
#
loop_
_entity.id
_entity.type
_entity.pdbx_description
1 polymer ?
#
loop_
_entity_poly.entity_id
_entity_poly.type
_entity_poly.pdbx_seq_one_letter_code
_entity_poly.pdbx_strand_id
1 'polypeptide(L)'
;PVVWWCFAFFFLSTMTLAIVQTFSVSILQAMHHVSFEAATLTLTAYMLCAAAGMFLGGFVASRFPLRSDRVVASCMTLAALLMALCGSGWFNGTFAMVILASTGLAIGVGGPSRDMMIKKATPKGATGRVYGMVYSGLDVGFATSPLVFGVFMDRGWYGLTLVGGACVMLLSVMVALGVGKRSQAQKLVAER
;
A
#
# COMPACT_ATOMS: atom_id res chain seq x y z
N PRO A 1 -2.14 13.06 -18.58
CA PRO A 1 -2.29 13.54 -17.18
C PRO A 1 -2.66 12.42 -16.22
N VAL A 2 -3.59 11.47 -16.57
CA VAL A 2 -4.03 10.39 -15.66
C VAL A 2 -2.91 9.41 -15.35
N VAL A 3 -2.01 9.14 -16.27
CA VAL A 3 -0.86 8.23 -16.09
C VAL A 3 0.07 8.70 -14.96
N TRP A 4 0.31 10.02 -14.85
CA TRP A 4 1.10 10.57 -13.75
C TRP A 4 0.46 10.39 -12.38
N TRP A 5 -0.87 10.44 -12.31
CA TRP A 5 -1.60 10.13 -11.08
C TRP A 5 -1.50 8.64 -10.72
N CYS A 6 -1.53 7.76 -11.70
CA CYS A 6 -1.30 6.34 -11.49
C CYS A 6 0.14 6.09 -11.02
N PHE A 7 1.13 6.74 -11.64
CA PHE A 7 2.53 6.68 -11.18
C PHE A 7 2.67 7.13 -9.72
N ALA A 8 2.14 8.31 -9.37
CA ALA A 8 2.20 8.84 -8.01
C ALA A 8 1.51 7.92 -7.00
N PHE A 9 0.38 7.33 -7.35
CA PHE A 9 -0.30 6.35 -6.52
C PHE A 9 0.57 5.12 -6.25
N PHE A 10 1.19 4.56 -7.29
CA PHE A 10 2.06 3.40 -7.14
C PHE A 10 3.33 3.74 -6.37
N PHE A 11 3.94 4.85 -6.65
CA PHE A 11 5.10 5.37 -5.90
C PHE A 11 4.82 5.46 -4.40
N LEU A 12 3.73 6.16 -4.02
CA LEU A 12 3.38 6.35 -2.61
C LEU A 12 2.98 5.04 -1.92
N SER A 13 2.17 4.21 -2.57
CA SER A 13 1.73 2.93 -1.99
C SER A 13 2.89 1.96 -1.80
N THR A 14 3.83 1.93 -2.75
CA THR A 14 5.00 1.05 -2.65
C THR A 14 6.03 1.57 -1.65
N MET A 15 6.18 2.87 -1.54
CA MET A 15 7.01 3.49 -0.51
C MET A 15 6.57 3.03 0.90
N THR A 16 5.26 2.97 1.15
CA THR A 16 4.73 2.44 2.41
C THR A 16 4.96 0.92 2.56
N LEU A 17 4.76 0.17 1.47
CA LEU A 17 5.00 -1.28 1.47
C LEU A 17 6.46 -1.61 1.84
N ALA A 18 7.39 -0.84 1.28
CA ALA A 18 8.82 -0.98 1.53
C ALA A 18 9.18 -0.73 3.00
N ILE A 19 8.50 0.19 3.71
CA ILE A 19 8.70 0.41 5.14
C ILE A 19 8.44 -0.89 5.91
N VAL A 20 7.32 -1.55 5.66
CA VAL A 20 6.97 -2.79 6.36
C VAL A 20 7.97 -3.88 6.04
N GLN A 21 8.33 -4.07 4.77
CA GLN A 21 9.24 -5.14 4.37
C GLN A 21 10.68 -4.94 4.85
N THR A 22 11.13 -3.69 4.93
CA THR A 22 12.51 -3.37 5.32
C THR A 22 12.67 -3.21 6.82
N PHE A 23 11.74 -2.56 7.49
CA PHE A 23 11.95 -2.09 8.87
C PHE A 23 11.08 -2.77 9.92
N SER A 24 10.07 -3.57 9.55
CA SER A 24 9.13 -4.16 10.50
C SER A 24 9.79 -5.01 11.58
N VAL A 25 10.79 -5.81 11.21
CA VAL A 25 11.52 -6.66 12.16
C VAL A 25 12.23 -5.81 13.21
N SER A 26 12.98 -4.80 12.78
CA SER A 26 13.69 -3.88 13.67
C SER A 26 12.73 -3.07 14.54
N ILE A 27 11.61 -2.64 14.00
CA ILE A 27 10.59 -1.89 14.74
C ILE A 27 9.94 -2.75 15.81
N LEU A 28 9.55 -3.99 15.49
CA LEU A 28 8.95 -4.92 16.46
C LEU A 28 9.91 -5.24 17.60
N GLN A 29 11.20 -5.44 17.30
CA GLN A 29 12.21 -5.67 18.35
C GLN A 29 12.39 -4.43 19.23
N ALA A 30 12.56 -3.24 18.63
CA ALA A 30 12.91 -2.03 19.36
C ALA A 30 11.74 -1.44 20.15
N MET A 31 10.52 -1.44 19.61
CA MET A 31 9.34 -0.84 20.25
C MET A 31 8.55 -1.81 21.12
N HIS A 32 8.42 -3.04 20.67
CA HIS A 32 7.51 -4.01 21.28
C HIS A 32 8.24 -5.16 21.99
N HIS A 33 9.59 -5.10 22.05
CA HIS A 33 10.44 -6.11 22.71
C HIS A 33 10.19 -7.53 22.23
N VAL A 34 9.81 -7.69 20.97
CA VAL A 34 9.58 -8.99 20.32
C VAL A 34 10.93 -9.63 19.97
N SER A 35 11.07 -10.96 20.16
CA SER A 35 12.27 -11.66 19.73
C SER A 35 12.48 -11.58 18.22
N PHE A 36 13.72 -11.70 17.75
CA PHE A 36 14.05 -11.66 16.32
C PHE A 36 13.28 -12.73 15.54
N GLU A 37 13.17 -13.94 16.10
CA GLU A 37 12.46 -15.05 15.48
C GLU A 37 10.96 -14.74 15.30
N ALA A 38 10.30 -14.24 16.35
CA ALA A 38 8.89 -13.88 16.30
C ALA A 38 8.63 -12.68 15.36
N ALA A 39 9.53 -11.70 15.32
CA ALA A 39 9.45 -10.57 14.39
C ALA A 39 9.59 -11.02 12.93
N THR A 40 10.50 -11.95 12.64
CA THR A 40 10.69 -12.53 11.30
C THR A 40 9.49 -13.39 10.89
N LEU A 41 8.93 -14.18 11.82
CA LEU A 41 7.69 -14.92 11.58
C LEU A 41 6.52 -13.97 11.29
N THR A 42 6.48 -12.81 11.95
CA THR A 42 5.46 -11.79 11.68
C THR A 42 5.57 -11.24 10.26
N LEU A 43 6.77 -10.98 9.77
CA LEU A 43 6.99 -10.54 8.39
C LEU A 43 6.56 -11.63 7.40
N THR A 44 6.85 -12.89 7.69
CA THR A 44 6.39 -14.02 6.88
C THR A 44 4.86 -14.12 6.89
N ALA A 45 4.23 -13.99 8.05
CA ALA A 45 2.78 -13.97 8.19
C ALA A 45 2.15 -12.80 7.41
N TYR A 46 2.76 -11.61 7.46
CA TYR A 46 2.36 -10.46 6.66
C TYR A 46 2.36 -10.78 5.15
N MET A 47 3.42 -11.42 4.65
CA MET A 47 3.51 -11.78 3.23
C MET A 47 2.48 -12.85 2.84
N LEU A 48 2.26 -13.86 3.69
CA LEU A 48 1.25 -14.88 3.47
C LEU A 48 -0.18 -14.29 3.51
N CYS A 49 -0.44 -13.40 4.46
CA CYS A 49 -1.70 -12.66 4.53
C CYS A 49 -1.92 -11.78 3.28
N ALA A 50 -0.86 -11.15 2.77
CA ALA A 50 -0.94 -10.37 1.54
C ALA A 50 -1.26 -11.26 0.32
N ALA A 51 -0.63 -12.42 0.22
CA ALA A 51 -0.92 -13.40 -0.83
C ALA A 51 -2.37 -13.91 -0.73
N ALA A 52 -2.82 -14.32 0.45
CA ALA A 52 -4.22 -14.73 0.69
C ALA A 52 -5.19 -13.58 0.36
N GLY A 53 -4.84 -12.35 0.75
CA GLY A 53 -5.58 -11.15 0.41
C GLY A 53 -5.72 -10.94 -1.09
N MET A 54 -4.69 -11.20 -1.88
CA MET A 54 -4.76 -11.12 -3.35
C MET A 54 -5.80 -12.09 -3.94
N PHE A 55 -5.87 -13.32 -3.44
CA PHE A 55 -6.90 -14.28 -3.87
C PHE A 55 -8.31 -13.75 -3.55
N LEU A 56 -8.54 -13.31 -2.31
CA LEU A 56 -9.81 -12.71 -1.90
C LEU A 56 -10.14 -11.46 -2.71
N GLY A 57 -9.14 -10.62 -2.93
CA GLY A 57 -9.24 -9.40 -3.73
C GLY A 57 -9.64 -9.65 -5.18
N GLY A 58 -9.25 -10.78 -5.77
CA GLY A 58 -9.71 -11.22 -7.08
C GLY A 58 -11.23 -11.38 -7.15
N PHE A 59 -11.83 -12.03 -6.15
CA PHE A 59 -13.29 -12.15 -6.04
C PHE A 59 -13.96 -10.80 -5.83
N VAL A 60 -13.39 -9.94 -4.97
CA VAL A 60 -13.92 -8.59 -4.73
C VAL A 60 -13.85 -7.75 -6.01
N ALA A 61 -12.73 -7.79 -6.72
CA ALA A 61 -12.55 -7.04 -7.96
C ALA A 61 -13.51 -7.50 -9.07
N SER A 62 -13.78 -8.80 -9.17
CA SER A 62 -14.76 -9.36 -10.13
C SER A 62 -16.20 -8.97 -9.77
N ARG A 63 -16.54 -8.89 -8.49
CA ARG A 63 -17.88 -8.56 -8.01
C ARG A 63 -18.20 -7.07 -8.14
N PHE A 64 -17.20 -6.20 -7.95
CA PHE A 64 -17.37 -4.74 -7.94
C PHE A 64 -16.47 -4.01 -8.95
N PRO A 65 -16.50 -4.37 -10.24
CA PRO A 65 -15.56 -3.84 -11.22
C PRO A 65 -15.67 -2.32 -11.39
N LEU A 66 -16.88 -1.75 -11.24
CA LEU A 66 -17.13 -0.31 -11.40
C LEU A 66 -16.65 0.55 -10.20
N ARG A 67 -16.38 -0.07 -9.05
CA ARG A 67 -16.01 0.61 -7.80
C ARG A 67 -14.58 0.30 -7.36
N SER A 68 -13.70 -0.06 -8.30
CA SER A 68 -12.31 -0.44 -8.00
C SER A 68 -11.56 0.63 -7.21
N ASP A 69 -11.78 1.91 -7.51
CA ASP A 69 -11.22 3.06 -6.79
C ASP A 69 -11.63 3.11 -5.31
N ARG A 70 -12.89 2.82 -5.02
CA ARG A 70 -13.40 2.78 -3.62
C ARG A 70 -12.88 1.55 -2.86
N VAL A 71 -12.80 0.40 -3.51
CA VAL A 71 -12.23 -0.81 -2.91
C VAL A 71 -10.77 -0.57 -2.56
N VAL A 72 -9.98 -0.03 -3.48
CA VAL A 72 -8.59 0.35 -3.21
C VAL A 72 -8.50 1.33 -2.05
N ALA A 73 -9.32 2.40 -2.08
CA ALA A 73 -9.31 3.41 -1.03
C ALA A 73 -9.63 2.82 0.35
N SER A 74 -10.66 1.97 0.46
CA SER A 74 -11.03 1.35 1.74
C SER A 74 -9.96 0.40 2.26
N CYS A 75 -9.38 -0.45 1.40
CA CYS A 75 -8.32 -1.38 1.79
C CYS A 75 -7.05 -0.64 2.23
N MET A 76 -6.63 0.39 1.48
CA MET A 76 -5.44 1.17 1.82
C MET A 76 -5.65 2.03 3.06
N THR A 77 -6.86 2.57 3.28
CA THR A 77 -7.18 3.28 4.53
C THR A 77 -7.13 2.35 5.72
N LEU A 78 -7.68 1.13 5.60
CA LEU A 78 -7.59 0.13 6.66
C LEU A 78 -6.14 -0.23 6.96
N ALA A 79 -5.33 -0.46 5.93
CA ALA A 79 -3.90 -0.74 6.10
C ALA A 79 -3.16 0.42 6.80
N ALA A 80 -3.45 1.67 6.41
CA ALA A 80 -2.87 2.85 7.04
C ALA A 80 -3.25 2.96 8.53
N LEU A 81 -4.50 2.70 8.88
CA LEU A 81 -4.96 2.70 10.26
C LEU A 81 -4.26 1.61 11.09
N LEU A 82 -4.16 0.40 10.56
CA LEU A 82 -3.45 -0.70 11.22
C LEU A 82 -1.96 -0.36 11.43
N MET A 83 -1.29 0.22 10.43
CA MET A 83 0.09 0.68 10.57
C MET A 83 0.24 1.78 11.63
N ALA A 84 -0.66 2.76 11.64
CA ALA A 84 -0.64 3.82 12.64
C ALA A 84 -0.87 3.28 14.06
N LEU A 85 -1.80 2.32 14.21
CA LEU A 85 -2.03 1.63 15.48
C LEU A 85 -0.79 0.86 15.95
N CYS A 86 -0.11 0.13 15.06
CA CYS A 86 1.14 -0.53 15.39
C CYS A 86 2.23 0.47 15.80
N GLY A 87 2.34 1.60 15.09
CA GLY A 87 3.31 2.66 15.36
C GLY A 87 3.02 3.48 16.62
N SER A 88 1.81 3.42 17.18
CA SER A 88 1.46 4.14 18.42
C SER A 88 2.17 3.59 19.67
N GLY A 89 2.64 2.34 19.62
CA GLY A 89 3.30 1.69 20.76
C GLY A 89 2.38 1.32 21.94
N TRP A 90 1.06 1.51 21.80
CA TRP A 90 0.11 1.26 22.91
C TRP A 90 -0.17 -0.23 23.15
N PHE A 91 0.18 -1.08 22.21
CA PHE A 91 -0.12 -2.50 22.26
C PHE A 91 1.09 -3.32 22.66
N ASN A 92 0.85 -4.46 23.30
CA ASN A 92 1.91 -5.42 23.58
C ASN A 92 2.42 -6.09 22.29
N GLY A 93 3.58 -6.75 22.36
CA GLY A 93 4.24 -7.32 21.18
C GLY A 93 3.36 -8.29 20.39
N THR A 94 2.55 -9.12 21.07
CA THR A 94 1.67 -10.10 20.41
C THR A 94 0.58 -9.39 19.58
N PHE A 95 -0.05 -8.37 20.12
CA PHE A 95 -1.05 -7.60 19.37
C PHE A 95 -0.42 -6.82 18.23
N ALA A 96 0.77 -6.24 18.42
CA ALA A 96 1.50 -5.54 17.36
C ALA A 96 1.82 -6.49 16.19
N MET A 97 2.22 -7.73 16.46
CA MET A 97 2.46 -8.76 15.45
C MET A 97 1.19 -9.08 14.64
N VAL A 98 0.06 -9.29 15.33
CA VAL A 98 -1.23 -9.59 14.67
C VAL A 98 -1.71 -8.40 13.82
N ILE A 99 -1.62 -7.18 14.35
CA ILE A 99 -1.98 -5.96 13.62
C ILE A 99 -1.13 -5.84 12.35
N LEU A 100 0.18 -6.04 12.46
CA LEU A 100 1.08 -5.92 11.32
C LEU A 100 0.82 -7.00 10.26
N ALA A 101 0.61 -8.25 10.66
CA ALA A 101 0.22 -9.33 9.75
C ALA A 101 -1.11 -9.03 9.03
N SER A 102 -2.10 -8.50 9.76
CA SER A 102 -3.40 -8.11 9.21
C SER A 102 -3.31 -6.96 8.20
N THR A 103 -2.30 -6.09 8.33
CA THR A 103 -2.01 -5.03 7.34
C THR A 103 -1.72 -5.64 5.96
N GLY A 104 -1.00 -6.78 5.92
CA GLY A 104 -0.75 -7.53 4.68
C GLY A 104 -2.04 -7.96 3.99
N LEU A 105 -2.99 -8.51 4.75
CA LEU A 105 -4.28 -8.92 4.20
C LEU A 105 -5.03 -7.74 3.57
N ALA A 106 -5.09 -6.60 4.26
CA ALA A 106 -5.76 -5.40 3.77
C ALA A 106 -5.14 -4.90 2.44
N ILE A 107 -3.81 -4.84 2.38
CA ILE A 107 -3.07 -4.45 1.16
C ILE A 107 -3.32 -5.46 0.03
N GLY A 108 -3.27 -6.75 0.34
CA GLY A 108 -3.48 -7.83 -0.62
C GLY A 108 -4.85 -7.76 -1.28
N VAL A 109 -5.92 -7.59 -0.51
CA VAL A 109 -7.29 -7.46 -1.04
C VAL A 109 -7.43 -6.27 -1.99
N GLY A 110 -6.71 -5.20 -1.75
CA GLY A 110 -6.67 -4.02 -2.64
C GLY A 110 -5.93 -4.26 -3.97
N GLY A 111 -5.03 -5.24 -4.05
CA GLY A 111 -4.14 -5.47 -5.19
C GLY A 111 -4.85 -5.60 -6.55
N PRO A 112 -5.73 -6.59 -6.75
CA PRO A 112 -6.43 -6.78 -8.03
C PRO A 112 -7.30 -5.58 -8.44
N SER A 113 -7.94 -4.91 -7.49
CA SER A 113 -8.71 -3.69 -7.76
C SER A 113 -7.81 -2.54 -8.19
N ARG A 114 -6.59 -2.44 -7.66
CA ARG A 114 -5.55 -1.49 -8.07
C ARG A 114 -5.15 -1.70 -9.53
N ASP A 115 -4.90 -2.94 -9.93
CA ASP A 115 -4.52 -3.25 -11.31
C ASP A 115 -5.67 -2.98 -12.29
N MET A 116 -6.92 -3.26 -11.88
CA MET A 116 -8.10 -2.87 -12.66
C MET A 116 -8.24 -1.36 -12.82
N MET A 117 -7.85 -0.58 -11.82
CA MET A 117 -7.88 0.89 -11.90
C MET A 117 -6.92 1.40 -12.98
N ILE A 118 -5.70 0.84 -13.08
CA ILE A 118 -4.75 1.20 -14.14
C ILE A 118 -5.30 0.78 -15.50
N LYS A 119 -5.80 -0.45 -15.63
CA LYS A 119 -6.36 -0.95 -16.87
C LYS A 119 -7.46 -0.02 -17.44
N LYS A 120 -8.29 0.53 -16.55
CA LYS A 120 -9.34 1.49 -16.95
C LYS A 120 -8.79 2.86 -17.33
N ALA A 121 -7.68 3.28 -16.73
CA ALA A 121 -7.03 4.56 -17.01
C ALA A 121 -6.15 4.53 -18.27
N THR A 122 -5.88 3.33 -18.82
CA THR A 122 -4.97 3.12 -19.94
C THR A 122 -5.72 3.28 -21.26
N PRO A 123 -5.28 4.18 -22.19
CA PRO A 123 -5.83 4.32 -23.53
C PRO A 123 -5.59 3.05 -24.36
N LYS A 124 -6.49 2.77 -25.30
CA LYS A 124 -6.34 1.66 -26.27
C LYS A 124 -5.05 1.84 -27.08
N GLY A 125 -4.24 0.79 -27.17
CA GLY A 125 -2.98 0.79 -27.94
C GLY A 125 -1.74 1.30 -27.18
N ALA A 126 -1.88 1.90 -25.98
CA ALA A 126 -0.76 2.43 -25.19
C ALA A 126 -0.40 1.57 -23.96
N THR A 127 -0.89 0.33 -23.91
CA THR A 127 -0.82 -0.53 -22.71
C THR A 127 0.62 -0.71 -22.22
N GLY A 128 1.54 -1.12 -23.06
CA GLY A 128 2.93 -1.37 -22.66
C GLY A 128 3.64 -0.12 -22.11
N ARG A 129 3.47 1.03 -22.78
CA ARG A 129 4.09 2.29 -22.36
C ARG A 129 3.52 2.81 -21.02
N VAL A 130 2.21 2.70 -20.85
CA VAL A 130 1.54 3.14 -19.61
C VAL A 130 1.91 2.23 -18.45
N TYR A 131 1.87 0.91 -18.65
CA TYR A 131 2.27 -0.03 -17.60
C TYR A 131 3.75 0.14 -17.23
N GLY A 132 4.66 0.24 -18.21
CA GLY A 132 6.08 0.49 -17.93
C GLY A 132 6.30 1.74 -17.07
N MET A 133 5.64 2.85 -17.41
CA MET A 133 5.74 4.08 -16.63
C MET A 133 5.12 3.96 -15.23
N VAL A 134 3.98 3.32 -15.11
CA VAL A 134 3.30 3.17 -13.80
C VAL A 134 4.08 2.22 -12.90
N TYR A 135 4.57 1.11 -13.43
CA TYR A 135 5.35 0.14 -12.66
C TYR A 135 6.75 0.66 -12.29
N SER A 136 7.36 1.57 -13.05
CA SER A 136 8.57 2.25 -12.60
C SER A 136 8.35 3.04 -11.31
N GLY A 137 7.11 3.47 -11.03
CA GLY A 137 6.74 4.06 -9.75
C GLY A 137 6.91 3.10 -8.57
N LEU A 138 6.71 1.78 -8.78
CA LEU A 138 6.98 0.76 -7.75
C LEU A 138 8.48 0.74 -7.40
N ASP A 139 9.33 0.65 -8.42
CA ASP A 139 10.79 0.53 -8.22
C ASP A 139 11.36 1.79 -7.55
N VAL A 140 10.94 2.97 -8.02
CA VAL A 140 11.34 4.25 -7.42
C VAL A 140 10.83 4.38 -5.99
N GLY A 141 9.59 3.95 -5.70
CA GLY A 141 9.02 3.95 -4.35
C GLY A 141 9.80 3.04 -3.41
N PHE A 142 10.13 1.84 -3.86
CA PHE A 142 10.94 0.89 -3.09
C PHE A 142 12.35 1.41 -2.80
N ALA A 143 13.01 1.98 -3.80
CA ALA A 143 14.36 2.54 -3.64
C ALA A 143 14.38 3.80 -2.76
N THR A 144 13.36 4.66 -2.85
CA THR A 144 13.30 5.92 -2.10
C THR A 144 12.93 5.72 -0.63
N SER A 145 12.13 4.70 -0.32
CA SER A 145 11.63 4.44 1.03
C SER A 145 12.74 4.30 2.08
N PRO A 146 13.78 3.46 1.90
CA PRO A 146 14.86 3.35 2.86
C PRO A 146 15.66 4.64 3.04
N LEU A 147 15.78 5.46 1.99
CA LEU A 147 16.50 6.74 2.05
C LEU A 147 15.77 7.75 2.94
N VAL A 148 14.44 7.78 2.89
CA VAL A 148 13.64 8.70 3.68
C VAL A 148 13.42 8.17 5.10
N PHE A 149 12.94 6.94 5.22
CA PHE A 149 12.55 6.37 6.50
C PHE A 149 13.71 5.75 7.27
N GLY A 150 14.83 5.44 6.61
CA GLY A 150 16.07 5.07 7.28
C GLY A 150 16.57 6.15 8.23
N VAL A 151 16.44 7.43 7.86
CA VAL A 151 16.81 8.55 8.74
C VAL A 151 15.98 8.54 10.04
N PHE A 152 14.69 8.16 9.98
CA PHE A 152 13.88 8.04 11.20
C PHE A 152 14.32 6.83 12.04
N MET A 153 14.68 5.72 11.38
CA MET A 153 15.18 4.52 12.04
C MET A 153 16.51 4.79 12.75
N ASP A 154 17.46 5.49 12.09
CA ASP A 154 18.77 5.84 12.64
C ASP A 154 18.66 6.75 13.87
N ARG A 155 17.60 7.58 13.93
CA ARG A 155 17.30 8.43 15.07
C ARG A 155 16.51 7.73 16.18
N GLY A 156 16.18 6.46 16.03
CA GLY A 156 15.36 5.71 16.99
C GLY A 156 13.86 6.06 16.95
N TRP A 157 13.39 6.74 15.92
CA TRP A 157 11.99 7.17 15.79
C TRP A 157 11.12 6.08 15.15
N TYR A 158 11.17 4.90 15.74
CA TYR A 158 10.52 3.70 15.19
C TYR A 158 9.01 3.86 14.97
N GLY A 159 8.29 4.41 15.97
CA GLY A 159 6.85 4.66 15.85
C GLY A 159 6.52 5.68 14.76
N LEU A 160 7.33 6.76 14.65
CA LEU A 160 7.16 7.77 13.59
C LEU A 160 7.40 7.19 12.19
N THR A 161 8.24 6.17 12.05
CA THR A 161 8.43 5.47 10.78
C THR A 161 7.15 4.81 10.30
N LEU A 162 6.43 4.09 11.18
CA LEU A 162 5.15 3.47 10.85
C LEU A 162 4.02 4.50 10.66
N VAL A 163 3.94 5.49 11.52
CA VAL A 163 2.94 6.57 11.41
C VAL A 163 3.18 7.40 10.14
N GLY A 164 4.45 7.72 9.83
CA GLY A 164 4.82 8.39 8.58
C GLY A 164 4.44 7.58 7.35
N GLY A 165 4.69 6.26 7.38
CA GLY A 165 4.22 5.34 6.36
C GLY A 165 2.71 5.33 6.22
N ALA A 166 1.97 5.35 7.32
CA ALA A 166 0.51 5.45 7.31
C ALA A 166 0.03 6.76 6.66
N CYS A 167 0.69 7.89 6.95
CA CYS A 167 0.39 9.17 6.30
C CYS A 167 0.65 9.12 4.78
N VAL A 168 1.77 8.54 4.36
CA VAL A 168 2.06 8.33 2.93
C VAL A 168 1.02 7.43 2.26
N MET A 169 0.57 6.37 2.95
CA MET A 169 -0.51 5.51 2.47
C MET A 169 -1.83 6.28 2.32
N LEU A 170 -2.19 7.13 3.28
CA LEU A 170 -3.39 7.97 3.17
C LEU A 170 -3.29 8.97 2.01
N LEU A 171 -2.10 9.54 1.75
CA LEU A 171 -1.87 10.36 0.57
C LEU A 171 -2.10 9.55 -0.72
N SER A 172 -1.66 8.28 -0.76
CA SER A 172 -1.92 7.41 -1.90
C SER A 172 -3.42 7.18 -2.13
N VAL A 173 -4.22 7.07 -1.06
CA VAL A 173 -5.68 6.97 -1.14
C VAL A 173 -6.30 8.20 -1.79
N MET A 174 -5.85 9.40 -1.41
CA MET A 174 -6.34 10.65 -2.03
C MET A 174 -6.02 10.69 -3.53
N VAL A 175 -4.83 10.24 -3.91
CA VAL A 175 -4.42 10.13 -5.31
C VAL A 175 -5.29 9.10 -6.06
N ALA A 176 -5.55 7.93 -5.47
CA ALA A 176 -6.41 6.89 -6.06
C ALA A 176 -7.83 7.39 -6.35
N LEU A 177 -8.44 8.09 -5.40
CA LEU A 177 -9.76 8.71 -5.58
C LEU A 177 -9.75 9.78 -6.68
N GLY A 178 -8.64 10.52 -6.81
CA GLY A 178 -8.42 11.48 -7.90
C GLY A 178 -8.36 10.81 -9.28
N VAL A 179 -7.70 9.64 -9.38
CA VAL A 179 -7.66 8.82 -10.60
C VAL A 179 -9.08 8.38 -10.99
N GLY A 180 -9.86 7.86 -10.04
CA GLY A 180 -11.23 7.41 -10.27
C GLY A 180 -12.12 8.49 -10.89
N LYS A 181 -12.12 9.69 -10.29
CA LYS A 181 -12.90 10.85 -10.79
C LYS A 181 -12.50 11.27 -12.20
N ARG A 182 -11.20 11.35 -12.49
CA ARG A 182 -10.68 11.78 -13.79
C ARG A 182 -10.91 10.74 -14.89
N SER A 183 -10.81 9.46 -14.57
CA SER A 183 -11.12 8.37 -15.51
C SER A 183 -12.61 8.37 -15.91
N GLN A 184 -13.51 8.69 -14.99
CA GLN A 184 -14.93 8.84 -15.28
C GLN A 184 -15.20 10.06 -16.16
N ALA A 185 -14.58 11.21 -15.87
CA ALA A 185 -14.72 12.42 -16.67
C ALA A 185 -14.25 12.23 -18.13
N GLN A 186 -13.14 11.51 -18.34
CA GLN A 186 -12.66 11.21 -19.70
C GLN A 186 -13.61 10.33 -20.50
N LYS A 187 -14.30 9.38 -19.86
CA LYS A 187 -15.31 8.55 -20.55
C LYS A 187 -16.50 9.37 -21.01
N LEU A 188 -17.00 10.27 -20.17
CA LEU A 188 -18.13 11.15 -20.52
C LEU A 188 -17.83 12.11 -21.67
N VAL A 189 -16.57 12.52 -21.83
CA VAL A 189 -16.12 13.36 -22.94
C VAL A 189 -15.96 12.56 -24.24
N ALA A 190 -15.58 11.28 -24.15
CA ALA A 190 -15.41 10.41 -25.31
C ALA A 190 -16.73 9.85 -25.87
N GLU A 191 -17.81 9.91 -25.10
CA GLU A 191 -19.17 9.48 -25.48
C GLU A 191 -20.03 10.64 -26.06
N ARG A 192 -19.50 11.85 -26.07
CA ARG A 192 -20.09 13.03 -26.69
C ARG A 192 -19.46 13.32 -28.05
#